data_780f5a6754cc898a7d553d9e9f5b97ae
#
_entry.id   780f5a6754cc898a7d553d9e9f5b97ae
#
_cell.length_a   1.000
_cell.length_b   1.000
_cell.length_c   1.000
_cell.angle_alpha   90.00
_cell.angle_beta   90.00
_cell.angle_gamma   90.00
#
_symmetry.space_group_name_H-M   'P 1'
#
loop_
_entity.id
_entity.type
_entity.pdbx_description
1 polymer ?
#
loop_
_entity_poly.entity_id
_entity_poly.type
_entity_poly.pdbx_seq_one_letter_code
_entity_poly.pdbx_strand_id
1 'polypeptide(L)'
;IAPYLLPRFLPEFSRKYPQIDLQISEMKTADVKRALLKGEIDAAIVAQLSELEEFNADTLFFEQYFVYASPSSELHDRDSIRTADLREVPLWLLDEGHCFRDQLVSFCHLKSARRSQRSYHLGSIETFMRMVESGLGATFIPELSTFQLSEEQKRLVRPFAVPVPTREIVLLTAQDFVRESMRRLLVDEIRAAVPPSMHRLTHAQKSI
;
A
#
# COMPACT_ATOMS: atom_id res chain seq x y z
N ILE A 1 3.28 3.08 1.36
CA ILE A 1 2.44 3.57 2.48
C ILE A 1 2.79 5.03 2.77
N ALA A 2 4.07 5.34 2.97
CA ALA A 2 4.55 6.63 3.44
C ALA A 2 3.98 7.86 2.68
N PRO A 3 4.00 7.94 1.33
CA PRO A 3 3.54 9.13 0.61
C PRO A 3 2.06 9.48 0.86
N TYR A 4 1.25 8.50 1.25
CA TYR A 4 -0.20 8.66 1.40
C TYR A 4 -0.65 8.73 2.86
N LEU A 5 0.06 8.06 3.77
CA LEU A 5 -0.25 8.03 5.20
C LEU A 5 0.41 9.19 5.96
N LEU A 6 1.70 9.44 5.73
CA LEU A 6 2.43 10.47 6.50
C LEU A 6 1.82 11.87 6.41
N PRO A 7 1.41 12.37 5.23
CA PRO A 7 0.77 13.69 5.14
C PRO A 7 -0.55 13.81 5.91
N ARG A 8 -1.23 12.69 6.17
CA ARG A 8 -2.49 12.65 6.92
C ARG A 8 -2.29 12.55 8.42
N PHE A 9 -1.24 11.88 8.84
CA PHE A 9 -0.95 11.55 10.24
C PHE A 9 0.06 12.52 10.88
N LEU A 10 1.21 12.70 10.27
CA LEU A 10 2.37 13.33 10.90
C LEU A 10 2.19 14.79 11.29
N PRO A 11 1.57 15.67 10.47
CA PRO A 11 1.40 17.08 10.83
C PRO A 11 0.53 17.26 12.08
N GLU A 12 -0.56 16.50 12.18
CA GLU A 12 -1.47 16.56 13.33
C GLU A 12 -0.81 15.96 14.57
N PHE A 13 -0.11 14.84 14.42
CA PHE A 13 0.62 14.19 15.49
C PHE A 13 1.70 15.11 16.08
N SER A 14 2.51 15.74 15.25
CA SER A 14 3.58 16.65 15.70
C SER A 14 3.02 17.88 16.42
N ARG A 15 1.85 18.36 16.00
CA ARG A 15 1.17 19.48 16.67
C ARG A 15 0.60 19.11 18.04
N LYS A 16 0.02 17.90 18.15
CA LYS A 16 -0.57 17.37 19.39
C LYS A 16 0.48 16.98 20.42
N TYR A 17 1.60 16.43 19.96
CA TYR A 17 2.64 15.83 20.80
C TYR A 17 4.04 16.41 20.49
N PRO A 18 4.25 17.73 20.69
CA PRO A 18 5.50 18.38 20.33
C PRO A 18 6.73 17.88 21.13
N GLN A 19 6.50 17.17 22.22
CA GLN A 19 7.54 16.54 23.04
C GLN A 19 7.99 15.18 22.51
N ILE A 20 7.32 14.61 21.51
CA ILE A 20 7.68 13.32 20.91
C ILE A 20 8.48 13.58 19.63
N ASP A 21 9.73 13.17 19.62
CA ASP A 21 10.58 13.18 18.42
C ASP A 21 10.37 11.88 17.64
N LEU A 22 9.73 11.98 16.47
CA LEU A 22 9.56 10.87 15.53
C LEU A 22 10.61 10.94 14.43
N GLN A 23 11.55 10.00 14.44
CA GLN A 23 12.50 9.81 13.34
C GLN A 23 11.93 8.77 12.37
N ILE A 24 11.66 9.18 11.15
CA ILE A 24 11.00 8.36 10.14
C ILE A 24 11.97 8.02 9.02
N SER A 25 12.06 6.74 8.68
CA SER A 25 12.86 6.22 7.57
C SER A 25 12.02 5.30 6.68
N GLU A 26 12.17 5.42 5.37
CA GLU A 26 11.57 4.49 4.42
C GLU A 26 12.56 3.38 4.06
N MET A 27 12.11 2.12 4.12
CA MET A 27 12.93 0.97 3.80
C MET A 27 12.10 -0.21 3.27
N LYS A 28 12.75 -1.18 2.65
CA LYS A 28 12.09 -2.41 2.18
C LYS A 28 11.73 -3.31 3.38
N THR A 29 10.70 -4.14 3.24
CA THR A 29 10.19 -5.02 4.31
C THR A 29 11.28 -5.94 4.88
N ALA A 30 12.16 -6.50 4.04
CA ALA A 30 13.27 -7.32 4.51
C ALA A 30 14.27 -6.55 5.39
N ASP A 31 14.48 -5.27 5.13
CA ASP A 31 15.33 -4.41 5.94
C ASP A 31 14.63 -4.00 7.23
N VAL A 32 13.30 -3.79 7.21
CA VAL A 32 12.48 -3.54 8.40
C VAL A 32 12.63 -4.66 9.42
N LYS A 33 12.49 -5.92 8.99
CA LYS A 33 12.64 -7.09 9.86
C LYS A 33 13.99 -7.07 10.58
N ARG A 34 15.08 -6.87 9.83
CA ARG A 34 16.44 -6.81 10.37
C ARG A 34 16.62 -5.64 11.35
N ALA A 35 16.09 -4.47 11.00
CA ALA A 35 16.22 -3.26 11.81
C ALA A 35 15.46 -3.38 13.14
N LEU A 36 14.26 -3.97 13.15
CA LEU A 36 13.50 -4.27 14.36
C LEU A 36 14.24 -5.26 15.27
N LEU A 37 14.78 -6.36 14.72
CA LEU A 37 15.52 -7.37 15.48
C LEU A 37 16.82 -6.81 16.11
N LYS A 38 17.43 -5.81 15.48
CA LYS A 38 18.63 -5.16 15.98
C LYS A 38 18.34 -3.96 16.89
N GLY A 39 17.08 -3.55 17.05
CA GLY A 39 16.72 -2.34 17.77
C GLY A 39 17.19 -1.05 17.09
N GLU A 40 17.46 -1.09 15.77
CA GLU A 40 17.80 0.09 14.96
C GLU A 40 16.57 1.00 14.74
N ILE A 41 15.37 0.41 14.79
CA ILE A 41 14.09 1.10 14.81
C ILE A 41 13.20 0.55 15.93
N ASP A 42 12.35 1.39 16.49
CA ASP A 42 11.43 1.04 17.58
C ASP A 42 10.14 0.38 17.07
N ALA A 43 9.64 0.82 15.93
CA ALA A 43 8.39 0.35 15.33
C ALA A 43 8.42 0.49 13.81
N ALA A 44 7.54 -0.23 13.12
CA ALA A 44 7.42 -0.14 11.66
C ALA A 44 5.97 -0.24 11.21
N ILE A 45 5.59 0.54 10.20
CA ILE A 45 4.29 0.43 9.53
C ILE A 45 4.48 -0.32 8.21
N VAL A 46 3.89 -1.50 8.12
CA VAL A 46 4.05 -2.39 6.96
C VAL A 46 2.74 -3.08 6.59
N ALA A 47 2.68 -3.69 5.41
CA ALA A 47 1.65 -4.68 5.13
C ALA A 47 1.94 -5.96 5.93
N GLN A 48 0.92 -6.58 6.50
CA GLN A 48 1.04 -7.85 7.21
C GLN A 48 1.48 -8.95 6.24
N LEU A 49 2.50 -9.70 6.63
CA LEU A 49 3.06 -10.82 5.89
C LEU A 49 3.38 -11.95 6.86
N SER A 50 3.26 -13.21 6.42
CA SER A 50 3.56 -14.39 7.26
C SER A 50 4.98 -14.41 7.82
N GLU A 51 5.94 -13.85 7.12
CA GLU A 51 7.34 -13.73 7.57
C GLU A 51 7.57 -12.75 8.73
N LEU A 52 6.52 -12.02 9.15
CA LEU A 52 6.55 -11.02 10.22
C LEU A 52 5.79 -11.46 11.48
N GLU A 53 5.32 -12.72 11.55
CA GLU A 53 4.57 -13.27 12.69
C GLU A 53 5.37 -13.33 14.01
N GLU A 54 6.69 -13.19 13.95
CA GLU A 54 7.56 -13.14 15.13
C GLU A 54 7.52 -11.80 15.88
N PHE A 55 6.85 -10.78 15.34
CA PHE A 55 6.71 -9.46 15.95
C PHE A 55 5.32 -9.27 16.58
N ASN A 56 5.22 -8.33 17.53
CA ASN A 56 3.92 -7.83 17.94
C ASN A 56 3.33 -7.00 16.80
N ALA A 57 2.11 -7.30 16.41
CA ALA A 57 1.41 -6.62 15.32
C ALA A 57 0.08 -6.04 15.79
N ASP A 58 -0.10 -4.73 15.63
CA ASP A 58 -1.38 -4.07 15.84
C ASP A 58 -1.97 -3.69 14.49
N THR A 59 -3.16 -4.20 14.17
CA THR A 59 -3.89 -3.82 12.96
C THR A 59 -4.22 -2.34 12.98
N LEU A 60 -3.71 -1.59 12.00
CA LEU A 60 -4.01 -0.18 11.81
C LEU A 60 -5.26 0.00 10.94
N PHE A 61 -5.22 -0.54 9.73
CA PHE A 61 -6.33 -0.47 8.78
C PHE A 61 -6.20 -1.51 7.68
N PHE A 62 -7.28 -1.69 6.91
CA PHE A 62 -7.33 -2.52 5.71
C PHE A 62 -7.41 -1.61 4.50
N GLU A 63 -6.56 -1.83 3.51
CA GLU A 63 -6.41 -1.00 2.33
C GLU A 63 -6.60 -1.83 1.08
N GLN A 64 -7.67 -1.55 0.34
CA GLN A 64 -7.91 -2.21 -0.94
C GLN A 64 -7.02 -1.63 -2.05
N TYR A 65 -6.86 -2.40 -3.09
CA TYR A 65 -6.14 -2.00 -4.29
C TYR A 65 -7.12 -1.55 -5.37
N PHE A 66 -6.67 -0.61 -6.19
CA PHE A 66 -7.36 -0.16 -7.41
C PHE A 66 -6.46 -0.35 -8.61
N VAL A 67 -7.07 -0.47 -9.78
CA VAL A 67 -6.38 -0.37 -11.06
C VAL A 67 -6.42 1.09 -11.51
N TYR A 68 -5.29 1.62 -11.92
CA TYR A 68 -5.15 2.94 -12.52
C TYR A 68 -4.86 2.74 -13.99
N ALA A 69 -5.83 3.02 -14.87
CA ALA A 69 -5.80 2.63 -16.28
C ALA A 69 -5.82 3.85 -17.18
N SER A 70 -4.91 3.89 -18.16
CA SER A 70 -4.87 4.97 -19.14
C SER A 70 -6.13 4.98 -20.02
N PRO A 71 -6.52 6.12 -20.58
CA PRO A 71 -7.67 6.20 -21.50
C PRO A 71 -7.54 5.32 -22.75
N SER A 72 -6.31 4.97 -23.13
CA SER A 72 -6.06 4.05 -24.26
C SER A 72 -6.12 2.56 -23.88
N SER A 73 -6.27 2.24 -22.60
CA SER A 73 -6.36 0.86 -22.12
C SER A 73 -7.78 0.33 -22.21
N GLU A 74 -7.93 -0.94 -22.63
CA GLU A 74 -9.24 -1.64 -22.61
C GLU A 74 -9.87 -1.72 -21.21
N LEU A 75 -9.06 -1.51 -20.16
CA LEU A 75 -9.55 -1.48 -18.78
C LEU A 75 -10.29 -0.18 -18.43
N HIS A 76 -10.06 0.89 -19.21
CA HIS A 76 -10.58 2.22 -18.90
C HIS A 76 -12.11 2.27 -18.92
N ASP A 77 -12.75 1.55 -19.87
CA ASP A 77 -14.21 1.60 -20.05
C ASP A 77 -14.96 0.55 -19.21
N ARG A 78 -14.25 -0.14 -18.31
CA ARG A 78 -14.87 -1.16 -17.45
C ARG A 78 -15.30 -0.56 -16.11
N ASP A 79 -16.47 -0.97 -15.63
CA ASP A 79 -16.96 -0.58 -14.28
C ASP A 79 -16.16 -1.22 -13.16
N SER A 80 -15.64 -2.43 -13.38
CA SER A 80 -14.77 -3.16 -12.44
C SER A 80 -13.84 -4.11 -13.18
N ILE A 81 -12.69 -4.39 -12.57
CA ILE A 81 -11.62 -5.20 -13.16
C ILE A 81 -11.55 -6.57 -12.50
N ARG A 82 -11.68 -7.63 -13.28
CA ARG A 82 -11.40 -9.01 -12.84
C ARG A 82 -9.93 -9.35 -13.07
N THR A 83 -9.38 -10.26 -12.29
CA THR A 83 -7.99 -10.71 -12.45
C THR A 83 -7.69 -11.24 -13.85
N ALA A 84 -8.69 -11.84 -14.52
CA ALA A 84 -8.56 -12.32 -15.89
C ALA A 84 -8.35 -11.19 -16.91
N ASP A 85 -8.91 -10.02 -16.66
CA ASP A 85 -8.84 -8.87 -17.56
C ASP A 85 -7.42 -8.24 -17.61
N LEU A 86 -6.56 -8.57 -16.64
CA LEU A 86 -5.20 -8.04 -16.54
C LEU A 86 -4.14 -8.79 -17.35
N ARG A 87 -4.49 -9.94 -17.92
CA ARG A 87 -3.49 -10.88 -18.54
C ARG A 87 -2.81 -10.32 -19.79
N GLU A 88 -3.55 -9.56 -20.58
CA GLU A 88 -3.08 -9.06 -21.89
C GLU A 88 -2.75 -7.56 -21.88
N VAL A 89 -2.95 -6.89 -20.73
CA VAL A 89 -2.72 -5.45 -20.59
C VAL A 89 -1.28 -5.18 -20.19
N PRO A 90 -0.61 -4.19 -20.80
CA PRO A 90 0.68 -3.71 -20.33
C PRO A 90 0.56 -3.13 -18.92
N LEU A 91 1.23 -3.75 -17.94
CA LEU A 91 1.20 -3.33 -16.54
C LEU A 91 2.55 -2.75 -16.10
N TRP A 92 2.50 -1.59 -15.46
CA TRP A 92 3.63 -1.01 -14.75
C TRP A 92 3.61 -1.54 -13.31
N LEU A 93 4.66 -2.26 -12.91
CA LEU A 93 4.76 -2.88 -11.60
C LEU A 93 6.09 -2.50 -10.95
N LEU A 94 6.07 -2.32 -9.63
CA LEU A 94 7.29 -2.15 -8.84
C LEU A 94 8.23 -3.34 -9.03
N ASP A 95 9.50 -3.14 -8.73
CA ASP A 95 10.50 -4.21 -8.77
C ASP A 95 10.18 -5.34 -7.76
N GLU A 96 10.77 -6.50 -8.00
CA GLU A 96 10.68 -7.66 -7.09
C GLU A 96 11.19 -7.31 -5.68
N GLY A 97 10.55 -7.89 -4.66
CA GLY A 97 10.84 -7.62 -3.26
C GLY A 97 10.06 -6.42 -2.69
N HIS A 98 9.18 -5.81 -3.46
CA HIS A 98 8.16 -4.92 -2.92
C HIS A 98 6.90 -5.70 -2.60
N CYS A 99 6.53 -5.82 -1.31
CA CYS A 99 5.34 -6.55 -0.86
C CYS A 99 4.07 -6.13 -1.60
N PHE A 100 3.91 -4.86 -1.92
CA PHE A 100 2.81 -4.33 -2.72
C PHE A 100 2.66 -5.03 -4.08
N ARG A 101 3.77 -5.21 -4.80
CA ARG A 101 3.79 -5.92 -6.08
C ARG A 101 3.55 -7.41 -5.91
N ASP A 102 4.26 -8.02 -4.96
CA ASP A 102 4.30 -9.47 -4.84
C ASP A 102 2.93 -10.03 -4.39
N GLN A 103 2.22 -9.32 -3.51
CA GLN A 103 0.85 -9.65 -3.14
C GLN A 103 -0.09 -9.60 -4.36
N LEU A 104 -0.04 -8.55 -5.19
CA LEU A 104 -0.91 -8.41 -6.35
C LEU A 104 -0.57 -9.39 -7.47
N VAL A 105 0.71 -9.63 -7.74
CA VAL A 105 1.15 -10.62 -8.74
C VAL A 105 0.64 -12.02 -8.35
N SER A 106 0.73 -12.36 -7.06
CA SER A 106 0.21 -13.62 -6.53
C SER A 106 -1.31 -13.71 -6.65
N PHE A 107 -2.03 -12.70 -6.15
CA PHE A 107 -3.49 -12.66 -6.16
C PHE A 107 -4.08 -12.72 -7.58
N CYS A 108 -3.51 -11.95 -8.50
CA CYS A 108 -3.98 -11.87 -9.88
C CYS A 108 -3.45 -13.01 -10.75
N HIS A 109 -2.65 -13.94 -10.21
CA HIS A 109 -2.00 -15.02 -10.97
C HIS A 109 -1.29 -14.51 -12.22
N LEU A 110 -0.65 -13.35 -12.12
CA LEU A 110 0.12 -12.74 -13.19
C LEU A 110 1.40 -13.56 -13.38
N LYS A 111 1.31 -14.65 -14.19
CA LYS A 111 2.50 -15.40 -14.63
C LYS A 111 3.41 -14.42 -15.34
N SER A 112 4.55 -14.11 -14.70
CA SER A 112 5.55 -13.17 -15.21
C SER A 112 4.86 -12.05 -15.99
N ALA A 113 4.39 -11.01 -15.28
CA ALA A 113 3.91 -9.80 -15.95
C ALA A 113 4.92 -9.55 -17.08
N ARG A 114 4.48 -9.67 -18.34
CA ARG A 114 5.38 -9.55 -19.48
C ARG A 114 6.13 -8.27 -19.23
N ARG A 115 7.40 -8.39 -18.87
CA ARG A 115 8.30 -7.25 -18.80
C ARG A 115 8.01 -6.51 -20.08
N SER A 116 7.49 -5.29 -19.99
CA SER A 116 7.43 -4.45 -21.15
C SER A 116 8.81 -4.59 -21.78
N GLN A 117 8.92 -4.70 -23.10
CA GLN A 117 10.20 -4.95 -23.79
C GLN A 117 11.32 -3.97 -23.41
N ARG A 118 10.99 -2.98 -22.58
CA ARG A 118 11.87 -2.01 -21.95
C ARG A 118 11.85 -2.26 -20.45
N SER A 119 12.92 -2.80 -19.89
CA SER A 119 13.07 -2.98 -18.46
C SER A 119 13.40 -1.61 -17.82
N TYR A 120 12.38 -0.98 -17.25
CA TYR A 120 12.58 0.16 -16.37
C TYR A 120 12.57 -0.36 -14.92
N HIS A 121 13.65 -0.14 -14.20
CA HIS A 121 13.74 -0.39 -12.78
C HIS A 121 13.27 0.85 -12.03
N LEU A 122 11.96 0.94 -11.78
CA LEU A 122 11.35 2.10 -11.13
C LEU A 122 10.72 1.67 -9.80
N GLY A 123 11.11 2.35 -8.72
CA GLY A 123 10.65 2.08 -7.36
C GLY A 123 9.48 2.94 -6.89
N SER A 124 8.78 3.68 -7.79
CA SER A 124 7.78 4.64 -7.39
C SER A 124 6.44 4.43 -8.11
N ILE A 125 5.37 4.24 -7.32
CA ILE A 125 3.98 4.19 -7.82
C ILE A 125 3.60 5.51 -8.49
N GLU A 126 4.06 6.65 -7.96
CA GLU A 126 3.80 7.98 -8.54
C GLU A 126 4.34 8.08 -9.98
N THR A 127 5.54 7.54 -10.23
CA THR A 127 6.08 7.51 -11.59
C THR A 127 5.19 6.70 -12.52
N PHE A 128 4.68 5.55 -12.07
CA PHE A 128 3.78 4.74 -12.90
C PHE A 128 2.46 5.43 -13.17
N MET A 129 1.90 6.14 -12.19
CA MET A 129 0.69 6.94 -12.39
C MET A 129 0.91 7.99 -13.49
N ARG A 130 2.04 8.69 -13.51
CA ARG A 130 2.38 9.65 -14.57
C ARG A 130 2.53 8.99 -15.94
N MET A 131 3.09 7.76 -16.00
CA MET A 131 3.17 6.98 -17.24
C MET A 131 1.78 6.60 -17.76
N VAL A 132 0.88 6.21 -16.88
CA VAL A 132 -0.53 5.92 -17.21
C VAL A 132 -1.26 7.18 -17.70
N GLU A 133 -1.08 8.29 -17.02
CA GLU A 133 -1.65 9.61 -17.42
C GLU A 133 -1.16 10.06 -18.81
N SER A 134 0.07 9.70 -19.18
CA SER A 134 0.59 9.95 -20.54
C SER A 134 0.10 8.98 -21.61
N GLY A 135 -0.85 8.10 -21.29
CA GLY A 135 -1.49 7.21 -22.25
C GLY A 135 -0.91 5.81 -22.34
N LEU A 136 -0.11 5.36 -21.37
CA LEU A 136 0.61 4.09 -21.42
C LEU A 136 0.14 3.09 -20.37
N GLY A 137 -0.64 2.08 -20.79
CA GLY A 137 -0.96 0.88 -20.00
C GLY A 137 -1.77 1.14 -18.72
N ALA A 138 -1.49 0.36 -17.69
CA ALA A 138 -2.12 0.47 -16.38
C ALA A 138 -1.15 0.15 -15.24
N THR A 139 -1.50 0.57 -14.03
CA THR A 139 -0.78 0.22 -12.80
C THR A 139 -1.76 -0.03 -11.67
N PHE A 140 -1.26 -0.45 -10.51
CA PHE A 140 -2.04 -0.59 -9.30
C PHE A 140 -1.73 0.55 -8.33
N ILE A 141 -2.77 1.04 -7.66
CA ILE A 141 -2.67 2.08 -6.66
C ILE A 141 -3.36 1.65 -5.36
N PRO A 142 -2.86 2.07 -4.20
CA PRO A 142 -3.50 1.80 -2.92
C PRO A 142 -4.67 2.77 -2.67
N GLU A 143 -5.65 2.35 -1.87
CA GLU A 143 -6.84 3.16 -1.57
C GLU A 143 -6.51 4.55 -1.02
N LEU A 144 -5.52 4.66 -0.11
CA LEU A 144 -5.14 5.96 0.46
C LEU A 144 -4.68 6.97 -0.61
N SER A 145 -4.09 6.51 -1.72
CA SER A 145 -3.71 7.40 -2.81
C SER A 145 -4.92 8.07 -3.47
N THR A 146 -6.07 7.39 -3.51
CA THR A 146 -7.26 7.89 -4.21
C THR A 146 -7.83 9.17 -3.59
N PHE A 147 -7.55 9.41 -2.30
CA PHE A 147 -8.01 10.62 -1.60
C PHE A 147 -7.22 11.88 -1.96
N GLN A 148 -6.11 11.74 -2.66
CA GLN A 148 -5.24 12.86 -3.09
C GLN A 148 -5.36 13.14 -4.59
N LEU A 149 -6.17 12.36 -5.32
CA LEU A 149 -6.33 12.48 -6.77
C LEU A 149 -7.22 13.66 -7.14
N SER A 150 -6.84 14.35 -8.24
CA SER A 150 -7.72 15.30 -8.91
C SER A 150 -8.93 14.59 -9.54
N GLU A 151 -9.96 15.35 -9.91
CA GLU A 151 -11.14 14.78 -10.58
C GLU A 151 -10.80 14.12 -11.93
N GLU A 152 -9.79 14.63 -12.64
CA GLU A 152 -9.28 14.01 -13.86
C GLU A 152 -8.61 12.68 -13.59
N GLN A 153 -7.77 12.61 -12.56
CA GLN A 153 -7.09 11.38 -12.14
C GLN A 153 -8.07 10.32 -11.62
N LYS A 154 -9.10 10.72 -10.89
CA LYS A 154 -10.16 9.79 -10.42
C LYS A 154 -10.86 9.07 -11.56
N ARG A 155 -10.97 9.69 -12.74
CA ARG A 155 -11.55 9.06 -13.94
C ARG A 155 -10.71 7.88 -14.46
N LEU A 156 -9.45 7.77 -14.07
CA LEU A 156 -8.56 6.67 -14.44
C LEU A 156 -8.62 5.49 -13.44
N VAL A 157 -9.28 5.68 -12.30
CA VAL A 157 -9.37 4.66 -11.25
C VAL A 157 -10.47 3.66 -11.55
N ARG A 158 -10.16 2.36 -11.44
CA ARG A 158 -11.12 1.26 -11.58
C ARG A 158 -11.04 0.34 -10.37
N PRO A 159 -12.18 0.03 -9.75
CA PRO A 159 -12.21 -0.94 -8.65
C PRO A 159 -11.99 -2.36 -9.19
N PHE A 160 -11.49 -3.24 -8.32
CA PHE A 160 -11.54 -4.66 -8.61
C PHE A 160 -12.95 -5.22 -8.44
N ALA A 161 -13.31 -6.20 -9.27
CA ALA A 161 -14.47 -7.06 -9.01
C ALA A 161 -14.24 -7.90 -7.76
N VAL A 162 -15.33 -8.34 -7.12
CA VAL A 162 -15.29 -9.23 -5.95
C VAL A 162 -14.67 -10.59 -6.32
N PRO A 163 -13.75 -11.13 -5.51
CA PRO A 163 -13.23 -10.58 -4.25
C PRO A 163 -12.21 -9.46 -4.47
N VAL A 164 -12.38 -8.35 -3.74
CA VAL A 164 -11.51 -7.17 -3.84
C VAL A 164 -10.19 -7.42 -3.09
N PRO A 165 -9.03 -7.38 -3.77
CA PRO A 165 -7.74 -7.55 -3.10
C PRO A 165 -7.52 -6.43 -2.09
N THR A 166 -7.22 -6.80 -0.87
CA THR A 166 -7.06 -5.87 0.25
C THR A 166 -5.87 -6.31 1.10
N ARG A 167 -5.04 -5.39 1.50
CA ARG A 167 -3.92 -5.65 2.42
C ARG A 167 -4.25 -5.14 3.81
N GLU A 168 -3.80 -5.85 4.81
CA GLU A 168 -3.80 -5.41 6.19
C GLU A 168 -2.53 -4.59 6.45
N ILE A 169 -2.69 -3.39 6.97
CA ILE A 169 -1.59 -2.53 7.41
C ILE A 169 -1.49 -2.59 8.91
N VAL A 170 -0.29 -2.89 9.40
CA VAL A 170 -0.01 -3.10 10.82
C VAL A 170 1.13 -2.20 11.31
N LEU A 171 1.08 -1.89 12.61
CA LEU A 171 2.24 -1.39 13.36
C LEU A 171 2.94 -2.61 13.97
N LEU A 172 4.19 -2.81 13.60
CA LEU A 172 5.06 -3.85 14.18
C LEU A 172 5.96 -3.27 15.26
N THR A 173 6.17 -4.04 16.31
CA THR A 173 7.21 -3.80 17.32
C THR A 173 7.88 -5.12 17.67
N ALA A 174 9.12 -5.08 18.18
CA ALA A 174 9.76 -6.25 18.74
C ALA A 174 8.93 -6.80 19.93
N GLN A 175 9.05 -8.10 20.23
CA GLN A 175 8.28 -8.73 21.30
C GLN A 175 8.59 -8.17 22.69
N ASP A 176 9.82 -7.73 22.89
CA ASP A 176 10.32 -7.13 24.12
C ASP A 176 10.15 -5.60 24.20
N PHE A 177 9.35 -5.04 23.29
CA PHE A 177 9.09 -3.60 23.26
C PHE A 177 8.34 -3.14 24.51
N VAL A 178 8.99 -2.27 25.30
CA VAL A 178 8.52 -1.88 26.65
C VAL A 178 7.65 -0.61 26.69
N ARG A 179 7.64 0.20 25.61
CA ARG A 179 6.91 1.48 25.59
C ARG A 179 5.47 1.31 25.14
N GLU A 180 4.70 0.49 25.83
CA GLU A 180 3.31 0.15 25.49
C GLU A 180 2.38 1.36 25.31
N SER A 181 2.53 2.40 26.14
CA SER A 181 1.74 3.64 26.01
C SER A 181 2.02 4.37 24.72
N MET A 182 3.27 4.38 24.27
CA MET A 182 3.67 4.98 22.98
C MET A 182 3.12 4.17 21.82
N ARG A 183 3.20 2.84 21.88
CA ARG A 183 2.65 1.93 20.88
C ARG A 183 1.15 2.18 20.69
N ARG A 184 0.37 2.20 21.77
CA ARG A 184 -1.07 2.47 21.74
C ARG A 184 -1.37 3.85 21.18
N LEU A 185 -0.64 4.87 21.62
CA LEU A 185 -0.80 6.23 21.12
C LEU A 185 -0.60 6.29 19.60
N LEU A 186 0.45 5.69 19.07
CA LEU A 186 0.71 5.64 17.64
C LEU A 186 -0.42 4.92 16.89
N VAL A 187 -0.87 3.76 17.39
CA VAL A 187 -1.99 3.01 16.80
C VAL A 187 -3.25 3.88 16.72
N ASP A 188 -3.63 4.53 17.82
CA ASP A 188 -4.85 5.32 17.91
C ASP A 188 -4.79 6.54 16.97
N GLU A 189 -3.68 7.27 16.96
CA GLU A 189 -3.52 8.47 16.12
C GLU A 189 -3.42 8.12 14.63
N ILE A 190 -2.77 7.01 14.26
CA ILE A 190 -2.70 6.55 12.87
C ILE A 190 -4.08 6.08 12.41
N ARG A 191 -4.82 5.33 13.23
CA ARG A 191 -6.18 4.92 12.92
C ARG A 191 -7.11 6.12 12.75
N ALA A 192 -6.98 7.14 13.59
CA ALA A 192 -7.75 8.38 13.46
C ALA A 192 -7.45 9.15 12.16
N ALA A 193 -6.27 8.98 11.58
CA ALA A 193 -5.86 9.64 10.34
C ALA A 193 -6.39 8.97 9.06
N VAL A 194 -7.01 7.79 9.16
CA VAL A 194 -7.58 7.07 8.02
C VAL A 194 -9.10 6.97 8.13
N PRO A 195 -9.84 6.84 7.00
CA PRO A 195 -11.29 6.72 7.02
C PRO A 195 -11.77 5.54 7.88
N PRO A 196 -12.84 5.69 8.67
CA PRO A 196 -13.39 4.59 9.49
C PRO A 196 -13.80 3.35 8.68
N SER A 197 -14.15 3.50 7.40
CA SER A 197 -14.44 2.40 6.48
C SER A 197 -13.27 1.45 6.28
N MET A 198 -12.04 1.93 6.49
CA MET A 198 -10.82 1.13 6.35
C MET A 198 -10.45 0.38 7.65
N HIS A 199 -11.17 0.56 8.76
CA HIS A 199 -10.83 -0.10 10.03
C HIS A 199 -11.26 -1.55 10.11
N ARG A 200 -12.08 -2.03 9.18
CA ARG A 200 -12.59 -3.41 9.16
C ARG A 200 -12.65 -3.95 7.74
N LEU A 201 -12.30 -5.21 7.61
CA LEU A 201 -12.48 -5.95 6.37
C LEU A 201 -13.97 -6.19 6.11
N THR A 202 -14.42 -5.96 4.88
CA THR A 202 -15.79 -6.23 4.44
C THR A 202 -15.90 -7.61 3.78
N HIS A 203 -17.12 -8.13 3.63
CA HIS A 203 -17.34 -9.42 2.97
C HIS A 203 -16.93 -9.44 1.48
N ALA A 204 -16.87 -8.30 0.83
CA ALA A 204 -16.42 -8.17 -0.56
C ALA A 204 -14.89 -8.20 -0.70
N GLN A 205 -14.17 -7.94 0.38
CA GLN A 205 -12.72 -7.83 0.41
C GLN A 205 -12.07 -9.17 0.77
N LYS A 206 -10.91 -9.42 0.18
CA LYS A 206 -10.06 -10.58 0.48
C LYS A 206 -8.68 -10.08 0.87
N SER A 207 -8.26 -10.39 2.09
CA SER A 207 -6.89 -10.15 2.55
C SER A 207 -5.90 -10.97 1.70
N ILE A 208 -4.81 -10.33 1.26
CA ILE A 208 -3.79 -10.93 0.39
C ILE A 208 -2.40 -10.67 0.94
#